data_6d699638296e738f674c2cb9bc4f6dc1
#
_entry.id   6d699638296e738f674c2cb9bc4f6dc1
#
_cell.length_a   1.000
_cell.length_b   1.000
_cell.length_c   1.000
_cell.angle_alpha   90.00
_cell.angle_beta   90.00
_cell.angle_gamma   90.00
#
_symmetry.space_group_name_H-M   'P 1'
#
loop_
_entity.id
_entity.type
_entity.pdbx_description
1 polymer ?
#
loop_
_entity_poly.entity_id
_entity_poly.type
_entity_poly.pdbx_seq_one_letter_code
_entity_poly.pdbx_strand_id
1 'polypeptide(L)'
;MFLEEIWSRNFTNLFIAPIKISEIITSLTLTAVLRTMIGLVPAAILAIPLFGVSVFKLGLPLLFLLIALYLFGVSLGLLVTSGLLRFGPSFENIAWASLFFLAPLGCIYYPIEILPASLQIIAKGLPLVHIFEEMRNILINNTAVSYTHLRAHET
;
A
#
# COMPACT_ATOMS: atom_id res chain seq x y z
N MET A 1 -1.48 13.84 3.59
CA MET A 1 -0.37 14.68 4.05
C MET A 1 -0.22 15.94 3.21
N PHE A 2 0.18 15.90 1.93
CA PHE A 2 0.32 17.11 1.11
C PHE A 2 -1.02 17.87 0.96
N LEU A 3 -2.13 17.15 0.80
CA LEU A 3 -3.49 17.69 0.83
C LEU A 3 -3.84 18.35 2.19
N GLU A 4 -3.40 17.79 3.30
CA GLU A 4 -3.61 18.35 4.63
C GLU A 4 -2.92 19.71 4.77
N GLU A 5 -1.73 19.90 4.18
CA GLU A 5 -1.02 21.18 4.15
C GLU A 5 -1.76 22.23 3.31
N ILE A 6 -2.38 21.81 2.20
CA ILE A 6 -3.23 22.68 1.37
C ILE A 6 -4.48 23.10 2.15
N TRP A 7 -5.13 22.17 2.82
CA TRP A 7 -6.36 22.43 3.57
C TRP A 7 -6.13 23.30 4.82
N SER A 8 -5.00 23.11 5.50
CA SER A 8 -4.60 23.92 6.64
C SER A 8 -4.13 25.34 6.26
N ARG A 9 -4.10 25.66 4.95
CA ARG A 9 -3.54 26.91 4.40
C ARG A 9 -2.09 27.18 4.82
N ASN A 10 -1.37 26.17 5.22
CA ASN A 10 0.01 26.26 5.68
C ASN A 10 1.02 26.32 4.51
N PHE A 11 0.53 26.16 3.31
CA PHE A 11 1.33 26.09 2.07
C PHE A 11 2.20 27.34 1.86
N THR A 12 1.62 28.52 2.16
CA THR A 12 2.34 29.78 2.04
C THR A 12 3.53 29.84 3.01
N ASN A 13 3.35 29.37 4.26
CA ASN A 13 4.42 29.33 5.25
C ASN A 13 5.52 28.34 4.86
N LEU A 14 5.16 27.22 4.24
CA LEU A 14 6.11 26.22 3.76
C LEU A 14 7.03 26.77 2.67
N PHE A 15 6.51 27.60 1.77
CA PHE A 15 7.30 28.22 0.68
C PHE A 15 8.10 29.45 1.13
N ILE A 16 7.71 30.13 2.21
CA ILE A 16 8.47 31.25 2.79
C ILE A 16 9.63 30.74 3.64
N ALA A 17 9.49 29.53 4.20
CA ALA A 17 10.55 28.94 5.03
C ALA A 17 11.78 28.60 4.16
N PRO A 18 13.01 28.80 4.63
CA PRO A 18 14.25 28.48 3.92
C PRO A 18 14.53 26.96 3.93
N ILE A 19 13.56 26.17 3.43
CA ILE A 19 13.61 24.70 3.44
C ILE A 19 13.87 24.23 2.02
N LYS A 20 14.75 23.25 1.86
CA LYS A 20 15.02 22.61 0.56
C LYS A 20 13.88 21.66 0.21
N ILE A 21 13.59 21.54 -1.09
CA ILE A 21 12.55 20.61 -1.59
C ILE A 21 12.84 19.18 -1.16
N SER A 22 14.10 18.76 -1.11
CA SER A 22 14.50 17.44 -0.61
C SER A 22 14.13 17.20 0.86
N GLU A 23 14.21 18.23 1.71
CA GLU A 23 13.84 18.15 3.12
C GLU A 23 12.32 18.00 3.28
N ILE A 24 11.55 18.69 2.44
CA ILE A 24 10.09 18.54 2.41
C ILE A 24 9.71 17.11 1.99
N ILE A 25 10.28 16.60 0.91
CA ILE A 25 9.99 15.24 0.44
C ILE A 25 10.39 14.20 1.49
N THR A 26 11.57 14.36 2.10
CA THR A 26 12.06 13.44 3.14
C THR A 26 11.16 13.45 4.37
N SER A 27 10.74 14.63 4.85
CA SER A 27 9.85 14.76 6.01
C SER A 27 8.47 14.13 5.75
N LEU A 28 7.89 14.37 4.57
CA LEU A 28 6.62 13.78 4.17
C LEU A 28 6.73 12.24 4.07
N THR A 29 7.82 11.76 3.49
CA THR A 29 8.09 10.32 3.35
C THR A 29 8.25 9.66 4.71
N LEU A 30 9.08 10.24 5.59
CA LEU A 30 9.29 9.73 6.95
C LEU A 30 7.99 9.70 7.77
N THR A 31 7.21 10.78 7.69
CA THR A 31 5.92 10.84 8.40
C THR A 31 4.94 9.81 7.85
N ALA A 32 4.95 9.54 6.53
CA ALA A 32 4.13 8.47 5.94
C ALA A 32 4.55 7.09 6.46
N VAL A 33 5.86 6.79 6.58
CA VAL A 33 6.35 5.55 7.20
C VAL A 33 5.85 5.42 8.62
N LEU A 34 6.01 6.45 9.43
CA LEU A 34 5.59 6.43 10.85
C LEU A 34 4.08 6.19 10.97
N ARG A 35 3.25 6.88 10.20
CA ARG A 35 1.79 6.68 10.18
C ARG A 35 1.43 5.25 9.76
N THR A 36 2.10 4.72 8.73
CA THR A 36 1.88 3.34 8.26
C THR A 36 2.24 2.34 9.36
N MET A 37 3.36 2.52 10.05
CA MET A 37 3.76 1.64 11.15
C MET A 37 2.78 1.69 12.33
N ILE A 38 2.33 2.88 12.71
CA ILE A 38 1.34 3.07 13.78
C ILE A 38 0.01 2.37 13.44
N GLY A 39 -0.39 2.32 12.19
CA GLY A 39 -1.60 1.61 11.76
C GLY A 39 -1.39 0.11 11.58
N LEU A 40 -0.30 -0.28 10.91
CA LEU A 40 -0.04 -1.66 10.51
C LEU A 40 0.32 -2.56 11.70
N VAL A 41 1.16 -2.07 12.61
CA VAL A 41 1.66 -2.90 13.74
C VAL A 41 0.52 -3.34 14.66
N PRO A 42 -0.36 -2.45 15.16
CA PRO A 42 -1.49 -2.87 15.97
C PRO A 42 -2.45 -3.78 15.20
N ALA A 43 -2.71 -3.49 13.92
CA ALA A 43 -3.58 -4.31 13.09
C ALA A 43 -3.02 -5.74 12.92
N ALA A 44 -1.71 -5.87 12.68
CA ALA A 44 -1.04 -7.16 12.56
C ALA A 44 -1.06 -7.96 13.88
N ILE A 45 -0.91 -7.28 15.03
CA ILE A 45 -0.99 -7.91 16.36
C ILE A 45 -2.42 -8.38 16.64
N LEU A 46 -3.44 -7.56 16.33
CA LEU A 46 -4.84 -7.90 16.52
C LEU A 46 -5.32 -9.01 15.56
N ALA A 47 -4.69 -9.16 14.40
CA ALA A 47 -5.02 -10.24 13.46
C ALA A 47 -4.79 -11.63 14.06
N ILE A 48 -3.84 -11.78 14.99
CA ILE A 48 -3.53 -13.06 15.63
C ILE A 48 -4.72 -13.58 16.46
N PRO A 49 -5.26 -12.85 17.45
CA PRO A 49 -6.36 -13.34 18.27
C PRO A 49 -7.71 -13.34 17.54
N LEU A 50 -7.92 -12.46 16.54
CA LEU A 50 -9.20 -12.34 15.85
C LEU A 50 -9.37 -13.37 14.72
N PHE A 51 -8.29 -13.63 13.97
CA PHE A 51 -8.32 -14.46 12.77
C PHE A 51 -7.42 -15.69 12.85
N GLY A 52 -6.64 -15.87 13.91
CA GLY A 52 -5.68 -16.97 14.04
C GLY A 52 -4.52 -16.91 13.05
N VAL A 53 -4.39 -15.81 12.30
CA VAL A 53 -3.36 -15.62 11.26
C VAL A 53 -2.26 -14.70 11.75
N SER A 54 -1.02 -15.18 11.72
CA SER A 54 0.15 -14.36 12.04
C SER A 54 0.84 -13.94 10.75
N VAL A 55 0.72 -12.67 10.40
CA VAL A 55 1.40 -12.07 9.23
C VAL A 55 2.93 -12.13 9.43
N PHE A 56 3.40 -12.13 10.68
CA PHE A 56 4.83 -12.22 11.02
C PHE A 56 5.47 -13.56 10.61
N LYS A 57 4.68 -14.63 10.38
CA LYS A 57 5.19 -15.91 9.88
C LYS A 57 5.80 -15.82 8.48
N LEU A 58 5.45 -14.78 7.71
CA LEU A 58 6.05 -14.54 6.39
C LEU A 58 7.53 -14.12 6.48
N GLY A 59 7.98 -13.64 7.65
CA GLY A 59 9.38 -13.29 7.87
C GLY A 59 9.94 -12.28 6.88
N LEU A 60 11.09 -12.59 6.30
CA LEU A 60 11.81 -11.72 5.37
C LEU A 60 11.01 -11.35 4.10
N PRO A 61 10.25 -12.25 3.45
CA PRO A 61 9.37 -11.90 2.33
C PRO A 61 8.38 -10.77 2.65
N LEU A 62 7.82 -10.73 3.86
CA LEU A 62 6.91 -9.66 4.28
C LEU A 62 7.60 -8.28 4.20
N LEU A 63 8.85 -8.20 4.63
CA LEU A 63 9.60 -6.94 4.61
C LEU A 63 9.79 -6.43 3.18
N PHE A 64 10.17 -7.32 2.25
CA PHE A 64 10.34 -6.96 0.84
C PHE A 64 9.03 -6.52 0.20
N LEU A 65 7.92 -7.22 0.48
CA LEU A 65 6.60 -6.87 -0.02
C LEU A 65 6.13 -5.50 0.53
N LEU A 66 6.37 -5.23 1.82
CA LEU A 66 6.06 -3.93 2.43
C LEU A 66 6.89 -2.80 1.83
N ILE A 67 8.19 -3.02 1.59
CA ILE A 67 9.04 -2.03 0.94
C ILE A 67 8.56 -1.75 -0.49
N ALA A 68 8.25 -2.79 -1.27
CA ALA A 68 7.74 -2.64 -2.63
C ALA A 68 6.41 -1.88 -2.66
N LEU A 69 5.48 -2.22 -1.76
CA LEU A 69 4.20 -1.53 -1.61
C LEU A 69 4.40 -0.06 -1.21
N TYR A 70 5.34 0.20 -0.31
CA TYR A 70 5.67 1.54 0.14
C TYR A 70 6.27 2.40 -0.99
N LEU A 71 7.21 1.86 -1.76
CA LEU A 71 7.80 2.55 -2.92
C LEU A 71 6.74 2.87 -3.98
N PHE A 72 5.84 1.94 -4.24
CA PHE A 72 4.70 2.17 -5.14
C PHE A 72 3.81 3.30 -4.61
N GLY A 73 3.47 3.28 -3.31
CA GLY A 73 2.69 4.33 -2.67
C GLY A 73 3.35 5.71 -2.72
N VAL A 74 4.66 5.79 -2.50
CA VAL A 74 5.42 7.03 -2.63
C VAL A 74 5.38 7.55 -4.07
N SER A 75 5.56 6.68 -5.06
CA SER A 75 5.49 7.04 -6.48
C SER A 75 4.14 7.63 -6.86
N LEU A 76 3.05 6.98 -6.43
CA LEU A 76 1.68 7.52 -6.61
C LEU A 76 1.48 8.84 -5.89
N GLY A 77 1.97 8.96 -4.67
CA GLY A 77 1.89 10.19 -3.88
C GLY A 77 2.59 11.36 -4.56
N LEU A 78 3.78 11.14 -5.12
CA LEU A 78 4.50 12.16 -5.89
C LEU A 78 3.75 12.56 -7.18
N LEU A 79 3.14 11.60 -7.85
CA LEU A 79 2.33 11.84 -9.06
C LEU A 79 1.11 12.70 -8.72
N VAL A 80 0.38 12.35 -7.67
CA VAL A 80 -0.77 13.12 -7.17
C VAL A 80 -0.34 14.52 -6.74
N THR A 81 0.77 14.64 -6.00
CA THR A 81 1.32 15.92 -5.55
C THR A 81 1.66 16.83 -6.74
N SER A 82 2.30 16.27 -7.77
CA SER A 82 2.62 17.04 -8.98
C SER A 82 1.36 17.52 -9.72
N GLY A 83 0.32 16.68 -9.76
CA GLY A 83 -0.98 17.05 -10.30
C GLY A 83 -1.65 18.19 -9.54
N LEU A 84 -1.62 18.13 -8.20
CA LEU A 84 -2.15 19.18 -7.33
C LEU A 84 -1.42 20.50 -7.51
N LEU A 85 -0.10 20.49 -7.63
CA LEU A 85 0.70 21.68 -7.86
C LEU A 85 0.40 22.32 -9.23
N ARG A 86 0.13 21.50 -10.25
CA ARG A 86 -0.11 21.97 -11.61
C ARG A 86 -1.55 22.43 -11.84
N PHE A 87 -2.53 21.69 -11.34
CA PHE A 87 -3.96 21.89 -11.63
C PHE A 87 -4.73 22.48 -10.43
N GLY A 88 -4.06 22.65 -9.29
CA GLY A 88 -4.68 23.18 -8.07
C GLY A 88 -5.55 22.17 -7.33
N PRO A 89 -6.30 22.65 -6.29
CA PRO A 89 -7.10 21.80 -5.40
C PRO A 89 -8.16 20.95 -6.11
N SER A 90 -8.66 21.40 -7.27
CA SER A 90 -9.64 20.65 -8.06
C SER A 90 -9.15 19.26 -8.52
N PHE A 91 -7.83 19.06 -8.57
CA PHE A 91 -7.22 17.77 -8.89
C PHE A 91 -7.43 16.71 -7.80
N GLU A 92 -7.80 17.13 -6.60
CA GLU A 92 -8.08 16.24 -5.48
C GLU A 92 -9.15 15.18 -5.81
N ASN A 93 -10.22 15.57 -6.48
CA ASN A 93 -11.29 14.66 -6.88
C ASN A 93 -10.77 13.57 -7.82
N ILE A 94 -9.85 13.92 -8.72
CA ILE A 94 -9.19 12.97 -9.63
C ILE A 94 -8.28 12.02 -8.86
N ALA A 95 -7.56 12.53 -7.85
CA ALA A 95 -6.72 11.72 -6.98
C ALA A 95 -7.54 10.68 -6.21
N TRP A 96 -8.67 11.07 -5.61
CA TRP A 96 -9.59 10.15 -4.94
C TRP A 96 -10.20 9.15 -5.90
N ALA A 97 -10.67 9.60 -7.06
CA ALA A 97 -11.22 8.71 -8.09
C ALA A 97 -10.18 7.66 -8.53
N SER A 98 -8.93 8.05 -8.73
CA SER A 98 -7.85 7.11 -9.12
C SER A 98 -7.61 6.03 -8.07
N LEU A 99 -7.69 6.35 -6.78
CA LEU A 99 -7.59 5.36 -5.69
C LEU A 99 -8.74 4.36 -5.71
N PHE A 100 -9.98 4.81 -5.96
CA PHE A 100 -11.13 3.92 -6.08
C PHE A 100 -11.02 2.96 -7.27
N PHE A 101 -10.43 3.40 -8.39
CA PHE A 101 -10.14 2.53 -9.53
C PHE A 101 -8.94 1.61 -9.29
N LEU A 102 -7.94 2.09 -8.56
CA LEU A 102 -6.73 1.32 -8.29
C LEU A 102 -6.99 0.14 -7.35
N ALA A 103 -7.92 0.25 -6.41
CA ALA A 103 -8.26 -0.80 -5.46
C ALA A 103 -8.76 -2.10 -6.14
N PRO A 104 -9.76 -2.07 -7.03
CA PRO A 104 -10.18 -3.26 -7.77
C PRO A 104 -9.14 -3.72 -8.80
N LEU A 105 -8.50 -2.81 -9.54
CA LEU A 105 -7.47 -3.17 -10.52
C LEU A 105 -6.20 -3.74 -9.89
N GLY A 106 -5.89 -3.34 -8.66
CA GLY A 106 -4.75 -3.86 -7.89
C GLY A 106 -4.94 -5.27 -7.33
N CYS A 107 -6.10 -5.90 -7.55
CA CYS A 107 -6.42 -7.25 -7.06
C CYS A 107 -6.20 -7.42 -5.54
N ILE A 108 -6.49 -6.36 -4.76
CA ILE A 108 -6.27 -6.34 -3.31
C ILE A 108 -7.16 -7.37 -2.62
N TYR A 109 -8.43 -7.44 -3.02
CA TYR A 109 -9.47 -8.24 -2.36
C TYR A 109 -9.71 -9.61 -3.01
N TYR A 110 -9.29 -9.81 -4.26
CA TYR A 110 -9.55 -11.02 -5.04
C TYR A 110 -8.38 -11.35 -5.98
N PRO A 111 -8.22 -12.61 -6.40
CA PRO A 111 -7.18 -13.00 -7.34
C PRO A 111 -7.47 -12.45 -8.75
N ILE A 112 -6.41 -12.29 -9.55
CA ILE A 112 -6.50 -11.69 -10.88
C ILE A 112 -7.40 -12.45 -11.86
N GLU A 113 -7.59 -13.75 -11.65
CA GLU A 113 -8.41 -14.61 -12.49
C GLU A 113 -9.91 -14.22 -12.48
N ILE A 114 -10.37 -13.53 -11.44
CA ILE A 114 -11.76 -13.07 -11.32
C ILE A 114 -12.05 -11.87 -12.22
N LEU A 115 -11.01 -11.11 -12.62
CA LEU A 115 -11.20 -9.97 -13.50
C LEU A 115 -11.53 -10.41 -14.94
N PRO A 116 -12.37 -9.64 -15.67
CA PRO A 116 -12.53 -9.79 -17.11
C PRO A 116 -11.19 -9.73 -17.85
N ALA A 117 -11.04 -10.52 -18.92
CA ALA A 117 -9.76 -10.65 -19.64
C ALA A 117 -9.15 -9.32 -20.11
N SER A 118 -9.97 -8.36 -20.49
CA SER A 118 -9.53 -7.02 -20.87
C SER A 118 -8.89 -6.25 -19.71
N LEU A 119 -9.44 -6.38 -18.51
CA LEU A 119 -8.91 -5.72 -17.31
C LEU A 119 -7.68 -6.44 -16.74
N GLN A 120 -7.56 -7.77 -16.95
CA GLN A 120 -6.37 -8.52 -16.56
C GLN A 120 -5.10 -8.01 -17.23
N ILE A 121 -5.20 -7.59 -18.50
CA ILE A 121 -4.04 -7.05 -19.25
C ILE A 121 -3.52 -5.77 -18.56
N ILE A 122 -4.43 -4.87 -18.18
CA ILE A 122 -4.11 -3.63 -17.48
C ILE A 122 -3.57 -3.93 -16.08
N ALA A 123 -4.24 -4.82 -15.35
CA ALA A 123 -3.88 -5.23 -13.99
C ALA A 123 -2.48 -5.83 -13.93
N LYS A 124 -2.11 -6.70 -14.87
CA LYS A 124 -0.76 -7.29 -14.96
C LYS A 124 0.35 -6.26 -15.16
N GLY A 125 0.05 -5.09 -15.70
CA GLY A 125 1.00 -3.98 -15.80
C GLY A 125 1.23 -3.23 -14.49
N LEU A 126 0.39 -3.46 -13.46
CA LEU A 126 0.51 -2.78 -12.17
C LEU A 126 1.42 -3.55 -11.20
N PRO A 127 2.47 -2.93 -10.66
CA PRO A 127 3.33 -3.56 -9.65
C PRO A 127 2.54 -4.04 -8.43
N LEU A 128 1.47 -3.35 -8.08
CA LEU A 128 0.58 -3.65 -6.97
C LEU A 128 -0.01 -5.06 -7.05
N VAL A 129 -0.41 -5.49 -8.24
CA VAL A 129 -0.98 -6.82 -8.48
C VAL A 129 0.03 -7.92 -8.14
N HIS A 130 1.26 -7.79 -8.62
CA HIS A 130 2.32 -8.77 -8.35
C HIS A 130 2.62 -8.88 -6.85
N ILE A 131 2.62 -7.75 -6.13
CA ILE A 131 2.85 -7.75 -4.67
C ILE A 131 1.75 -8.53 -3.94
N PHE A 132 0.48 -8.29 -4.27
CA PHE A 132 -0.63 -8.97 -3.60
C PHE A 132 -0.77 -10.44 -4.02
N GLU A 133 -0.48 -10.78 -5.26
CA GLU A 133 -0.44 -12.17 -5.74
C GLU A 133 0.65 -12.98 -5.03
N GLU A 134 1.87 -12.45 -4.96
CA GLU A 134 2.97 -13.11 -4.24
C GLU A 134 2.66 -13.28 -2.75
N MET A 135 2.11 -12.25 -2.11
CA MET A 135 1.71 -12.33 -0.70
C MET A 135 0.64 -13.42 -0.49
N ARG A 136 -0.34 -13.51 -1.40
CA ARG A 136 -1.39 -14.53 -1.36
C ARG A 136 -0.80 -15.94 -1.56
N ASN A 137 0.09 -16.13 -2.53
CA ASN A 137 0.76 -17.39 -2.80
C ASN A 137 1.55 -17.88 -1.58
N ILE A 138 2.31 -17.00 -0.93
CA ILE A 138 3.07 -17.36 0.27
C ILE A 138 2.15 -17.74 1.42
N LEU A 139 1.06 -17.00 1.64
CA LEU A 139 0.11 -17.28 2.71
C LEU A 139 -0.61 -18.62 2.48
N ILE A 140 -1.07 -18.89 1.26
CA ILE A 140 -1.78 -20.14 0.93
C ILE A 140 -0.83 -21.33 1.05
N ASN A 141 0.38 -21.26 0.50
CA ASN A 141 1.34 -22.36 0.55
C ASN A 141 1.78 -22.67 1.98
N ASN A 142 2.04 -21.65 2.81
CA ASN A 142 2.40 -21.86 4.20
C ASN A 142 1.24 -22.43 5.04
N THR A 143 0.00 -22.09 4.74
CA THR A 143 -1.17 -22.70 5.41
C THR A 143 -1.37 -24.14 4.95
N ALA A 144 -1.19 -24.46 3.66
CA ALA A 144 -1.30 -25.82 3.13
C ALA A 144 -0.28 -26.78 3.77
N VAL A 145 0.97 -26.33 3.94
CA VAL A 145 2.02 -27.13 4.62
C VAL A 145 1.67 -27.39 6.08
N SER A 146 1.08 -26.41 6.78
CA SER A 146 0.66 -26.60 8.18
C SER A 146 -0.45 -27.64 8.33
N TYR A 147 -1.43 -27.68 7.43
CA TYR A 147 -2.49 -28.69 7.46
C TYR A 147 -2.02 -30.10 7.10
N THR A 148 -1.03 -30.24 6.20
CA THR A 148 -0.46 -31.55 5.85
C THR A 148 0.30 -32.16 7.01
N HIS A 149 1.01 -31.37 7.80
CA HIS A 149 1.71 -31.85 9.00
C HIS A 149 0.75 -32.28 10.12
N LEU A 150 -0.38 -31.60 10.31
CA LEU A 150 -1.39 -31.99 11.30
C LEU A 150 -2.07 -33.34 10.94
N ARG A 151 -2.34 -33.54 9.64
CA ARG A 151 -2.94 -34.80 9.17
C ARG A 151 -2.01 -36.01 9.24
N ALA A 152 -0.71 -35.80 9.19
CA ALA A 152 0.29 -36.87 9.30
C ALA A 152 0.45 -37.40 10.74
N HIS A 153 -0.07 -36.70 11.75
CA HIS A 153 -0.06 -37.12 13.15
C HIS A 153 -1.34 -37.83 13.60
N GLU A 154 -2.37 -37.90 12.74
CA GLU A 154 -3.67 -38.54 13.04
C GLU A 154 -3.82 -39.95 12.40
N THR A 155 -2.79 -40.47 11.74
CA THR A 155 -2.70 -41.83 11.20
C THR A 155 -1.61 -42.61 11.92
#